data_f1bd40a9c173baa109a13175ace4766a
#
_entry.id   f1bd40a9c173baa109a13175ace4766a
#
_cell.length_a   1.000
_cell.length_b   1.000
_cell.length_c   1.000
_cell.angle_alpha   90.00
_cell.angle_beta   90.00
_cell.angle_gamma   90.00
#
_symmetry.space_group_name_H-M   'P 1'
#
loop_
_entity.id
_entity.type
_entity.pdbx_description
1 polymer ?
#
loop_
_entity_poly.entity_id
_entity_poly.type
_entity_poly.pdbx_seq_one_letter_code
_entity_poly.pdbx_strand_id
1 'polypeptide(L)'
;MNRSRRTFLAGAGAALSSGVLAASGSRATAETTARPATNDAPRGLTFATIRRGQELSLAIKTERGLLDVRTAESVFHAKAPTAIDEVIGRGGGAALQALLAKALASARKDLFLDEAKADFGPCVTNPEKIVCVGLNYRKHAAETNSAVPTQPILFNKYNTALNGHRGIIKVSEEAAKQFDYEVELVIVMGRTARNVSEKDALSHVFGYCTGNDFTARDLQRVSSQWMLGKALDGSAPIGPYLVTADQVPDPNRLKIECRVNGEVRQSSNTADMVFGCPSLISYISRYFTLKPGDIIFTGTPEGVISGYPKDRQVWLKAGDQLTSTLEGLGELRFSLS
;
A
#
# COMPACT_ATOMS: atom_id res chain seq x y z
N MET A 1 -43.30 3.77 -46.53
CA MET A 1 -42.66 4.75 -47.48
C MET A 1 -41.19 4.81 -47.06
N ASN A 2 -40.41 4.11 -47.68
CA ASN A 2 -39.61 4.32 -48.87
C ASN A 2 -38.23 4.97 -48.57
N ARG A 3 -37.19 4.14 -48.67
CA ARG A 3 -36.10 4.22 -49.66
C ARG A 3 -34.96 5.18 -49.20
N SER A 4 -33.69 4.95 -49.43
CA SER A 4 -32.93 4.07 -50.33
C SER A 4 -31.43 4.43 -50.15
N ARG A 5 -30.52 3.45 -50.05
CA ARG A 5 -29.47 3.11 -51.05
C ARG A 5 -28.60 4.31 -51.54
N ARG A 6 -27.32 4.26 -51.77
CA ARG A 6 -26.38 3.34 -52.46
C ARG A 6 -24.97 3.95 -52.37
N THR A 7 -23.95 3.18 -52.20
CA THR A 7 -22.98 2.59 -53.13
C THR A 7 -22.32 3.57 -54.12
N PHE A 8 -21.01 3.53 -54.20
CA PHE A 8 -20.14 3.60 -55.39
C PHE A 8 -18.74 4.07 -54.96
N LEU A 9 -17.60 3.65 -55.38
CA LEU A 9 -17.18 2.94 -56.61
C LEU A 9 -15.84 2.28 -56.37
N ALA A 10 -15.61 1.18 -57.03
CA ALA A 10 -14.34 0.55 -57.32
C ALA A 10 -13.70 1.24 -58.52
N GLY A 11 -12.38 1.23 -58.59
CA GLY A 11 -11.72 1.60 -59.82
C GLY A 11 -10.21 1.61 -59.76
N ALA A 12 -9.70 0.59 -60.42
CA ALA A 12 -8.51 0.54 -61.24
C ALA A 12 -7.13 0.35 -60.56
N GLY A 13 -6.59 -0.81 -60.88
CA GLY A 13 -5.25 -1.27 -60.59
C GLY A 13 -4.17 -0.61 -61.46
N ALA A 14 -2.99 -0.68 -60.94
CA ALA A 14 -1.74 -0.71 -61.75
C ALA A 14 -0.76 -1.61 -60.98
N ALA A 15 -0.43 -2.70 -61.61
CA ALA A 15 0.65 -3.59 -61.21
C ALA A 15 1.99 -2.90 -61.51
N LEU A 16 2.90 -2.90 -60.55
CA LEU A 16 4.33 -2.80 -60.83
C LEU A 16 5.08 -3.73 -59.85
N SER A 17 5.97 -4.40 -60.44
CA SER A 17 6.77 -5.55 -60.04
C SER A 17 7.78 -5.29 -58.92
N SER A 18 8.00 -6.32 -58.12
CA SER A 18 9.28 -6.89 -57.68
C SER A 18 10.28 -5.99 -56.99
N GLY A 19 10.40 -6.18 -55.69
CA GLY A 19 11.56 -5.77 -54.91
C GLY A 19 11.47 -6.41 -53.52
N VAL A 20 11.86 -7.68 -53.40
CA VAL A 20 12.03 -8.36 -52.11
C VAL A 20 13.30 -7.81 -51.46
N LEU A 21 13.18 -6.81 -50.61
CA LEU A 21 14.20 -6.47 -49.62
C LEU A 21 13.78 -7.15 -48.32
N ALA A 22 14.43 -8.26 -48.01
CA ALA A 22 14.37 -8.87 -46.67
C ALA A 22 15.03 -7.96 -45.64
N ALA A 23 14.24 -7.10 -45.03
CA ALA A 23 14.66 -6.42 -43.82
C ALA A 23 14.54 -7.42 -42.67
N SER A 24 15.65 -8.04 -42.30
CA SER A 24 15.82 -8.77 -41.04
C SER A 24 15.68 -7.79 -39.90
N GLY A 25 14.44 -7.48 -39.53
CA GLY A 25 14.10 -6.75 -38.32
C GLY A 25 14.44 -7.61 -37.11
N SER A 26 15.63 -7.40 -36.55
CA SER A 26 15.98 -7.89 -35.23
C SER A 26 14.95 -7.30 -34.25
N ARG A 27 13.99 -8.08 -33.82
CA ARG A 27 13.19 -7.80 -32.65
C ARG A 27 14.15 -7.80 -31.47
N ALA A 28 14.65 -6.66 -31.07
CA ALA A 28 15.23 -6.45 -29.78
C ALA A 28 14.10 -6.72 -28.76
N THR A 29 14.03 -7.94 -28.26
CA THR A 29 13.36 -8.24 -27.00
C THR A 29 14.13 -7.46 -25.96
N ALA A 30 13.55 -6.35 -25.49
CA ALA A 30 14.02 -5.72 -24.30
C ALA A 30 13.80 -6.73 -23.15
N GLU A 31 14.77 -7.62 -22.95
CA GLU A 31 14.94 -8.31 -21.70
C GLU A 31 15.13 -7.21 -20.65
N THR A 32 14.06 -6.91 -19.96
CA THR A 32 14.14 -6.18 -18.69
C THR A 32 14.91 -7.11 -17.76
N THR A 33 16.23 -7.01 -17.78
CA THR A 33 17.09 -7.71 -16.82
C THR A 33 16.63 -7.29 -15.44
N ALA A 34 15.95 -8.19 -14.75
CA ALA A 34 15.64 -8.04 -13.34
C ALA A 34 16.97 -7.74 -12.65
N ARG A 35 17.11 -6.52 -12.13
CA ARG A 35 18.32 -6.10 -11.43
C ARG A 35 18.52 -7.09 -10.26
N PRO A 36 19.70 -7.71 -10.10
CA PRO A 36 19.92 -8.65 -9.01
C PRO A 36 19.58 -7.94 -7.70
N ALA A 37 18.89 -8.67 -6.83
CA ALA A 37 18.61 -8.19 -5.49
C ALA A 37 19.94 -7.75 -4.86
N THR A 38 20.04 -6.48 -4.52
CA THR A 38 21.22 -6.01 -3.80
C THR A 38 21.27 -6.75 -2.47
N ASN A 39 22.42 -7.35 -2.13
CA ASN A 39 22.66 -7.95 -0.80
C ASN A 39 22.57 -6.91 0.33
N ASP A 40 22.21 -5.67 0.03
CA ASP A 40 22.15 -4.51 0.90
C ASP A 40 20.70 -4.09 1.23
N ALA A 41 19.78 -5.04 1.30
CA ALA A 41 18.44 -4.77 1.80
C ALA A 41 18.51 -4.44 3.30
N PRO A 42 17.84 -3.37 3.78
CA PRO A 42 17.85 -3.03 5.20
C PRO A 42 17.17 -4.13 6.02
N ARG A 43 17.74 -4.41 7.20
CA ARG A 43 17.24 -5.39 8.16
C ARG A 43 17.24 -4.78 9.56
N GLY A 44 16.27 -5.18 10.39
CA GLY A 44 16.17 -4.70 11.76
C GLY A 44 15.89 -3.20 11.86
N LEU A 45 15.35 -2.58 10.81
CA LEU A 45 15.06 -1.15 10.78
C LEU A 45 13.56 -0.90 10.67
N THR A 46 13.10 0.06 11.45
CA THR A 46 11.73 0.56 11.42
C THR A 46 11.74 1.99 10.90
N PHE A 47 11.15 2.18 9.73
CA PHE A 47 11.15 3.45 9.02
C PHE A 47 9.88 4.25 9.26
N ALA A 48 10.01 5.56 9.19
CA ALA A 48 8.90 6.50 9.08
C ALA A 48 9.20 7.49 7.94
N THR A 49 8.15 8.07 7.39
CA THR A 49 8.26 9.23 6.51
C THR A 49 7.78 10.44 7.27
N ILE A 50 8.58 11.49 7.31
CA ILE A 50 8.24 12.77 7.97
C ILE A 50 8.09 13.87 6.93
N ARG A 51 7.11 14.74 7.16
CA ARG A 51 6.79 15.88 6.31
C ARG A 51 7.47 17.14 6.83
N ARG A 52 8.05 17.90 5.92
CA ARG A 52 8.62 19.24 6.17
C ARG A 52 8.15 20.17 5.06
N GLY A 53 7.06 20.87 5.31
CA GLY A 53 6.36 21.62 4.27
C GLY A 53 5.85 20.68 3.18
N GLN A 54 6.33 20.84 1.95
CA GLN A 54 5.95 19.96 0.82
C GLN A 54 6.88 18.75 0.64
N GLU A 55 8.00 18.70 1.36
CA GLU A 55 8.96 17.63 1.22
C GLU A 55 8.70 16.48 2.19
N LEU A 56 8.95 15.26 1.72
CA LEU A 56 8.96 14.05 2.51
C LEU A 56 10.39 13.57 2.69
N SER A 57 10.76 13.17 3.91
CA SER A 57 12.09 12.65 4.22
C SER A 57 12.02 11.39 5.07
N LEU A 58 13.06 10.57 4.97
CA LEU A 58 13.19 9.33 5.72
C LEU A 58 13.54 9.60 7.17
N ALA A 59 12.91 8.85 8.08
CA ALA A 59 13.31 8.74 9.47
C ALA A 59 13.43 7.26 9.88
N ILE A 60 14.26 7.00 10.89
CA ILE A 60 14.40 5.68 11.51
C ILE A 60 13.93 5.77 12.95
N LYS A 61 13.03 4.89 13.37
CA LYS A 61 12.57 4.81 14.75
C LYS A 61 13.69 4.30 15.67
N THR A 62 13.89 4.97 16.79
CA THR A 62 14.85 4.60 17.82
C THR A 62 14.25 4.86 19.21
N GLU A 63 14.93 4.40 20.26
CA GLU A 63 14.56 4.73 21.64
C GLU A 63 14.76 6.23 21.97
N ARG A 64 15.58 6.93 21.18
CA ARG A 64 15.83 8.38 21.33
C ARG A 64 14.85 9.26 20.56
N GLY A 65 13.86 8.67 19.91
CA GLY A 65 12.94 9.32 18.98
C GLY A 65 13.20 8.93 17.52
N LEU A 66 12.67 9.71 16.59
CA LEU A 66 12.86 9.47 15.15
C LEU A 66 14.17 10.10 14.69
N LEU A 67 15.17 9.28 14.31
CA LEU A 67 16.38 9.77 13.68
C LEU A 67 16.02 10.40 12.33
N ASP A 68 16.25 11.69 12.18
CA ASP A 68 16.14 12.37 10.90
C ASP A 68 17.34 12.01 10.02
N VAL A 69 17.10 11.11 9.05
CA VAL A 69 18.16 10.57 8.20
C VAL A 69 18.82 11.66 7.35
N ARG A 70 18.06 12.62 6.83
CA ARG A 70 18.61 13.72 6.02
C ARG A 70 19.54 14.61 6.85
N THR A 71 19.14 14.99 8.04
CA THR A 71 19.99 15.79 8.95
C THR A 71 21.22 15.01 9.38
N ALA A 72 21.08 13.74 9.74
CA ALA A 72 22.20 12.89 10.12
C ALA A 72 23.16 12.67 8.96
N GLU A 73 22.65 12.45 7.75
CA GLU A 73 23.46 12.30 6.53
C GLU A 73 24.30 13.54 6.26
N SER A 74 23.69 14.72 6.34
CA SER A 74 24.41 16.01 6.17
C SER A 74 25.53 16.21 7.19
N VAL A 75 25.33 15.73 8.44
CA VAL A 75 26.33 15.85 9.50
C VAL A 75 27.48 14.84 9.36
N PHE A 76 27.16 13.60 9.01
CA PHE A 76 28.13 12.51 9.02
C PHE A 76 28.66 12.11 7.64
N HIS A 77 28.12 12.67 6.55
CA HIS A 77 28.50 12.40 5.15
C HIS A 77 28.54 10.92 4.82
N ALA A 78 27.51 10.17 5.28
CA ALA A 78 27.49 8.72 5.22
C ALA A 78 27.04 8.16 3.87
N LYS A 79 26.60 9.02 2.93
CA LYS A 79 26.03 8.65 1.62
C LYS A 79 24.85 7.68 1.74
N ALA A 80 24.06 7.82 2.80
CA ALA A 80 22.86 7.02 3.03
C ALA A 80 21.68 7.58 2.23
N PRO A 81 20.74 6.73 1.75
CA PRO A 81 19.52 7.19 1.12
C PRO A 81 18.65 7.98 2.11
N THR A 82 18.03 9.06 1.66
CA THR A 82 17.24 9.98 2.50
C THR A 82 15.74 9.96 2.21
N ALA A 83 15.31 9.12 1.28
CA ALA A 83 13.92 8.90 0.92
C ALA A 83 13.58 7.41 0.99
N ILE A 84 12.36 7.08 1.44
CA ILE A 84 11.93 5.68 1.60
C ILE A 84 11.90 4.93 0.26
N ASP A 85 11.49 5.59 -0.82
CA ASP A 85 11.43 4.97 -2.15
C ASP A 85 12.82 4.60 -2.69
N GLU A 86 13.87 5.35 -2.33
CA GLU A 86 15.24 5.00 -2.65
C GLU A 86 15.67 3.73 -1.89
N VAL A 87 15.34 3.66 -0.59
CA VAL A 87 15.65 2.48 0.25
C VAL A 87 14.97 1.24 -0.30
N ILE A 88 13.69 1.32 -0.62
CA ILE A 88 12.92 0.19 -1.16
C ILE A 88 13.47 -0.22 -2.55
N GLY A 89 13.74 0.75 -3.42
CA GLY A 89 14.15 0.48 -4.81
C GLY A 89 15.62 0.12 -4.99
N ARG A 90 16.52 0.61 -4.12
CA ARG A 90 17.98 0.51 -4.31
C ARG A 90 18.73 -0.15 -3.15
N GLY A 91 18.07 -0.32 -1.98
CA GLY A 91 18.72 -0.80 -0.76
C GLY A 91 19.36 0.35 0.03
N GLY A 92 20.58 0.16 0.51
CA GLY A 92 21.29 1.12 1.36
C GLY A 92 21.28 0.73 2.84
N GLY A 93 20.99 -0.55 3.13
CA GLY A 93 20.90 -1.07 4.50
C GLY A 93 22.18 -0.87 5.29
N ALA A 94 23.33 -1.18 4.69
CA ALA A 94 24.64 -1.01 5.36
C ALA A 94 24.93 0.47 5.67
N ALA A 95 24.68 1.39 4.73
CA ALA A 95 24.87 2.82 4.94
C ALA A 95 23.94 3.38 6.02
N LEU A 96 22.67 2.96 6.03
CA LEU A 96 21.69 3.35 7.06
C LEU A 96 22.06 2.81 8.44
N GLN A 97 22.51 1.56 8.55
CA GLN A 97 22.99 0.97 9.80
C GLN A 97 24.21 1.72 10.34
N ALA A 98 25.20 2.02 9.47
CA ALA A 98 26.38 2.79 9.85
C ALA A 98 26.03 4.21 10.30
N LEU A 99 25.10 4.87 9.60
CA LEU A 99 24.60 6.20 9.96
C LEU A 99 23.89 6.18 11.31
N LEU A 100 22.99 5.20 11.51
CA LEU A 100 22.28 4.99 12.78
C LEU A 100 23.24 4.79 13.95
N ALA A 101 24.25 3.92 13.77
CA ALA A 101 25.25 3.67 14.81
C ALA A 101 26.03 4.94 15.18
N LYS A 102 26.47 5.74 14.19
CA LYS A 102 27.14 7.03 14.43
C LYS A 102 26.24 8.01 15.17
N ALA A 103 24.96 8.12 14.77
CA ALA A 103 23.99 9.01 15.37
C ALA A 103 23.72 8.63 16.85
N LEU A 104 23.55 7.34 17.13
CA LEU A 104 23.30 6.84 18.48
C LEU A 104 24.53 7.04 19.40
N ALA A 105 25.73 6.86 18.88
CA ALA A 105 26.97 7.09 19.64
C ALA A 105 27.27 8.59 19.89
N SER A 106 26.63 9.47 19.12
CA SER A 106 26.85 10.92 19.26
C SER A 106 26.03 11.53 20.41
N ALA A 107 26.52 12.61 20.99
CA ALA A 107 25.77 13.43 21.97
C ALA A 107 24.73 14.34 21.33
N ARG A 108 24.61 14.34 20.00
CA ARG A 108 23.72 15.22 19.23
C ARG A 108 22.26 14.83 19.40
N LYS A 109 21.53 15.64 20.17
CA LYS A 109 20.07 15.48 20.37
C LYS A 109 19.24 16.01 19.19
N ASP A 110 19.78 16.98 18.46
CA ASP A 110 19.17 17.63 17.32
C ASP A 110 18.98 16.72 16.09
N LEU A 111 19.61 15.54 16.07
CA LEU A 111 19.40 14.52 15.06
C LEU A 111 18.10 13.73 15.23
N PHE A 112 17.49 13.81 16.43
CA PHE A 112 16.32 13.01 16.79
C PHE A 112 15.10 13.89 16.98
N LEU A 113 14.04 13.61 16.26
CA LEU A 113 12.78 14.31 16.37
C LEU A 113 11.92 13.66 17.46
N ASP A 114 11.18 14.49 18.17
CA ASP A 114 10.11 14.04 19.07
C ASP A 114 8.98 13.44 18.22
N GLU A 115 8.76 12.15 18.37
CA GLU A 115 7.73 11.41 17.66
C GLU A 115 6.32 12.00 17.91
N ALA A 116 6.08 12.51 19.12
CA ALA A 116 4.79 13.11 19.47
C ALA A 116 4.50 14.39 18.67
N LYS A 117 5.52 15.06 18.15
CA LYS A 117 5.42 16.33 17.41
C LYS A 117 5.68 16.17 15.90
N ALA A 118 6.13 14.98 15.47
CA ALA A 118 6.45 14.75 14.08
C ALA A 118 5.20 14.82 13.20
N ASP A 119 5.31 15.46 12.05
CA ASP A 119 4.31 15.42 10.99
C ASP A 119 4.65 14.25 10.06
N PHE A 120 3.77 13.26 10.02
CA PHE A 120 4.00 12.03 9.28
C PHE A 120 3.41 12.10 7.85
N GLY A 121 4.21 11.71 6.87
CA GLY A 121 3.70 11.32 5.57
C GLY A 121 3.30 9.83 5.53
N PRO A 122 2.75 9.35 4.43
CA PRO A 122 2.55 7.91 4.21
C PRO A 122 3.90 7.19 4.23
N CYS A 123 3.97 6.01 4.85
CA CYS A 123 5.23 5.28 5.02
C CYS A 123 5.78 4.66 3.72
N VAL A 124 5.00 4.65 2.65
CA VAL A 124 5.40 4.45 1.25
C VAL A 124 4.81 5.61 0.46
N THR A 125 5.62 6.30 -0.35
CA THR A 125 5.24 7.62 -0.87
C THR A 125 4.82 7.61 -2.34
N ASN A 126 5.32 6.66 -3.13
CA ASN A 126 5.04 6.61 -4.57
C ASN A 126 4.96 5.17 -5.11
N PRO A 127 4.02 4.34 -4.64
CA PRO A 127 3.81 3.01 -5.22
C PRO A 127 3.34 3.14 -6.69
N GLU A 128 3.83 2.27 -7.57
CA GLU A 128 3.28 2.19 -8.92
C GLU A 128 1.87 1.56 -8.88
N LYS A 129 1.66 0.61 -7.97
CA LYS A 129 0.38 -0.07 -7.76
C LYS A 129 0.00 -0.11 -6.29
N ILE A 130 -1.25 0.20 -6.03
CA ILE A 130 -1.93 -0.05 -4.76
C ILE A 130 -2.98 -1.12 -5.05
N VAL A 131 -2.65 -2.36 -4.73
CA VAL A 131 -3.55 -3.50 -4.91
C VAL A 131 -4.28 -3.76 -3.60
N CYS A 132 -5.58 -3.98 -3.66
CA CYS A 132 -6.41 -4.26 -2.50
C CYS A 132 -7.15 -5.59 -2.68
N VAL A 133 -7.43 -6.27 -1.57
CA VAL A 133 -8.08 -7.58 -1.56
C VAL A 133 -9.39 -7.54 -0.79
N GLY A 134 -10.50 -7.76 -1.48
CA GLY A 134 -11.84 -7.77 -0.88
C GLY A 134 -12.22 -9.12 -0.27
N LEU A 135 -13.04 -9.08 0.80
CA LEU A 135 -13.62 -10.25 1.48
C LEU A 135 -12.60 -11.31 1.90
N ASN A 136 -11.40 -10.88 2.32
CA ASN A 136 -10.29 -11.79 2.62
C ASN A 136 -10.26 -12.30 4.07
N TYR A 137 -11.29 -12.06 4.88
CA TYR A 137 -11.42 -12.65 6.21
C TYR A 137 -12.71 -13.46 6.29
N ARG A 138 -12.64 -14.67 6.88
CA ARG A 138 -13.77 -15.60 6.93
C ARG A 138 -14.94 -15.01 7.71
N LYS A 139 -14.66 -14.41 8.85
CA LYS A 139 -15.68 -13.77 9.68
C LYS A 139 -16.28 -12.54 9.04
N HIS A 140 -15.46 -11.75 8.30
CA HIS A 140 -15.96 -10.59 7.54
C HIS A 140 -16.89 -11.03 6.40
N ALA A 141 -16.58 -12.10 5.67
CA ALA A 141 -17.48 -12.68 4.69
C ALA A 141 -18.80 -13.12 5.34
N ALA A 142 -18.74 -13.74 6.53
CA ALA A 142 -19.93 -14.18 7.26
C ALA A 142 -20.80 -13.01 7.74
N GLU A 143 -20.22 -11.93 8.33
CA GLU A 143 -21.00 -10.78 8.82
C GLU A 143 -21.70 -10.02 7.70
N THR A 144 -21.12 -9.98 6.50
CA THR A 144 -21.69 -9.36 5.30
C THR A 144 -22.61 -10.29 4.51
N ASN A 145 -22.88 -11.50 5.04
CA ASN A 145 -23.64 -12.56 4.37
C ASN A 145 -23.12 -12.86 2.95
N SER A 146 -21.82 -12.80 2.78
CA SER A 146 -21.12 -13.08 1.52
C SER A 146 -20.53 -14.49 1.52
N ALA A 147 -20.52 -15.14 0.37
CA ALA A 147 -19.78 -16.39 0.23
C ALA A 147 -18.27 -16.15 0.40
N VAL A 148 -17.58 -17.07 1.08
CA VAL A 148 -16.12 -17.03 1.17
C VAL A 148 -15.55 -17.16 -0.25
N PRO A 149 -14.73 -16.21 -0.72
CA PRO A 149 -14.18 -16.25 -2.06
C PRO A 149 -13.29 -17.48 -2.29
N THR A 150 -13.40 -18.10 -3.45
CA THR A 150 -12.51 -19.20 -3.89
C THR A 150 -11.23 -18.69 -4.56
N GLN A 151 -11.19 -17.41 -4.91
CA GLN A 151 -10.03 -16.70 -5.45
C GLN A 151 -10.01 -15.27 -4.91
N PRO A 152 -8.83 -14.65 -4.75
CA PRO A 152 -8.73 -13.26 -4.30
C PRO A 152 -9.52 -12.30 -5.19
N ILE A 153 -10.38 -11.49 -4.59
CA ILE A 153 -11.09 -10.41 -5.26
C ILE A 153 -10.17 -9.19 -5.22
N LEU A 154 -9.66 -8.78 -6.39
CA LEU A 154 -8.71 -7.68 -6.48
C LEU A 154 -9.39 -6.40 -6.95
N PHE A 155 -9.01 -5.29 -6.31
CA PHE A 155 -9.33 -3.94 -6.73
C PHE A 155 -8.13 -3.01 -6.43
N ASN A 156 -8.25 -1.74 -6.73
CA ASN A 156 -7.13 -0.80 -6.57
C ASN A 156 -7.58 0.52 -5.94
N LYS A 157 -6.60 1.21 -5.35
CA LYS A 157 -6.68 2.63 -4.99
C LYS A 157 -5.62 3.39 -5.80
N TYR A 158 -5.65 4.72 -5.75
CA TYR A 158 -4.69 5.58 -6.42
C TYR A 158 -3.75 6.26 -5.41
N ASN A 159 -2.62 6.81 -5.89
CA ASN A 159 -1.65 7.48 -5.02
C ASN A 159 -2.24 8.68 -4.29
N THR A 160 -3.24 9.36 -4.87
CA THR A 160 -3.98 10.44 -4.19
C THR A 160 -4.77 9.98 -2.98
N ALA A 161 -5.07 8.68 -2.87
CA ALA A 161 -5.69 8.11 -1.68
C ALA A 161 -4.73 7.94 -0.50
N LEU A 162 -3.40 7.95 -0.73
CA LEU A 162 -2.42 7.78 0.35
C LEU A 162 -2.50 8.92 1.36
N ASN A 163 -2.37 8.54 2.64
CA ASN A 163 -2.35 9.45 3.77
C ASN A 163 -1.39 8.92 4.84
N GLY A 164 -0.93 9.77 5.73
CA GLY A 164 -0.01 9.42 6.80
C GLY A 164 -0.69 9.29 8.16
N HIS A 165 0.10 8.90 9.15
CA HIS A 165 -0.30 8.92 10.55
C HIS A 165 -0.64 10.36 10.98
N ARG A 166 -1.74 10.52 11.72
CA ARG A 166 -2.38 11.80 12.07
C ARG A 166 -2.89 12.61 10.89
N GLY A 167 -3.01 11.98 9.73
CA GLY A 167 -3.63 12.59 8.56
C GLY A 167 -5.12 12.88 8.78
N ILE A 168 -5.65 13.73 7.93
CA ILE A 168 -7.07 14.09 7.92
C ILE A 168 -7.69 13.56 6.64
N ILE A 169 -8.81 12.85 6.75
CA ILE A 169 -9.64 12.49 5.60
C ILE A 169 -10.82 13.45 5.57
N LYS A 170 -10.96 14.18 4.47
CA LYS A 170 -12.11 15.05 4.26
C LYS A 170 -13.32 14.21 3.86
N VAL A 171 -14.36 14.28 4.66
CA VAL A 171 -15.63 13.64 4.37
C VAL A 171 -16.67 14.70 4.01
N SER A 172 -17.40 14.50 2.91
CA SER A 172 -18.44 15.41 2.46
C SER A 172 -19.73 14.63 2.31
N GLU A 173 -20.77 15.06 3.03
CA GLU A 173 -22.10 14.46 2.94
C GLU A 173 -22.76 14.67 1.55
N GLU A 174 -22.27 15.64 0.77
CA GLU A 174 -22.68 15.83 -0.62
C GLU A 174 -22.11 14.75 -1.53
N ALA A 175 -20.89 14.26 -1.22
CA ALA A 175 -20.22 13.24 -2.01
C ALA A 175 -20.66 11.82 -1.63
N ALA A 176 -20.77 11.52 -0.32
CA ALA A 176 -21.14 10.21 0.20
C ALA A 176 -21.71 10.32 1.62
N LYS A 177 -22.50 9.31 2.03
CA LYS A 177 -23.17 9.29 3.35
C LYS A 177 -22.84 8.07 4.19
N GLN A 178 -22.13 7.08 3.64
CA GLN A 178 -21.88 5.81 4.29
C GLN A 178 -20.37 5.54 4.40
N PHE A 179 -19.67 6.40 5.15
CA PHE A 179 -18.23 6.22 5.40
C PHE A 179 -17.98 5.14 6.46
N ASP A 180 -17.03 4.25 6.16
CA ASP A 180 -16.71 3.06 6.95
C ASP A 180 -15.19 2.86 7.06
N TYR A 181 -14.74 2.20 8.10
CA TYR A 181 -13.35 1.86 8.38
C TYR A 181 -13.06 0.42 8.02
N GLU A 182 -11.82 0.14 7.62
CA GLU A 182 -11.30 -1.19 7.34
C GLU A 182 -9.81 -1.24 7.72
N VAL A 183 -9.50 -1.68 8.96
CA VAL A 183 -8.09 -1.89 9.35
C VAL A 183 -7.50 -3.07 8.58
N GLU A 184 -6.29 -2.90 8.05
CA GLU A 184 -5.64 -3.90 7.21
C GLU A 184 -4.13 -4.00 7.46
N LEU A 185 -3.59 -5.21 7.32
CA LEU A 185 -2.18 -5.43 7.09
C LEU A 185 -1.85 -4.97 5.67
N VAL A 186 -0.78 -4.19 5.52
CA VAL A 186 -0.27 -3.77 4.21
C VAL A 186 1.09 -4.38 3.97
N ILE A 187 1.23 -5.12 2.86
CA ILE A 187 2.50 -5.69 2.39
C ILE A 187 3.18 -4.65 1.50
N VAL A 188 4.46 -4.40 1.71
CA VAL A 188 5.30 -3.55 0.83
C VAL A 188 6.28 -4.42 0.08
N MET A 189 6.23 -4.40 -1.24
CA MET A 189 7.13 -5.19 -2.08
C MET A 189 8.54 -4.59 -2.10
N GLY A 190 9.56 -5.46 -1.98
CA GLY A 190 10.98 -5.06 -2.01
C GLY A 190 11.72 -5.56 -3.23
N ARG A 191 11.16 -6.55 -3.92
CA ARG A 191 11.73 -7.15 -5.12
C ARG A 191 10.67 -7.36 -6.16
N THR A 192 11.05 -7.30 -7.44
CA THR A 192 10.17 -7.64 -8.54
C THR A 192 9.67 -9.07 -8.39
N ALA A 193 8.35 -9.25 -8.39
CA ALA A 193 7.69 -10.55 -8.35
C ALA A 193 6.85 -10.73 -9.62
N ARG A 194 7.16 -11.77 -10.39
CA ARG A 194 6.42 -12.19 -11.59
C ARG A 194 6.36 -13.70 -11.60
N ASN A 195 5.15 -14.25 -11.51
CA ASN A 195 4.90 -15.69 -11.49
C ASN A 195 5.71 -16.43 -10.40
N VAL A 196 5.74 -15.87 -9.18
CA VAL A 196 6.46 -16.45 -8.05
C VAL A 196 5.64 -17.51 -7.33
N SER A 197 6.30 -18.52 -6.79
CA SER A 197 5.64 -19.56 -5.97
C SER A 197 5.26 -19.01 -4.60
N GLU A 198 4.27 -19.62 -3.92
CA GLU A 198 3.95 -19.24 -2.53
C GLU A 198 5.16 -19.43 -1.59
N LYS A 199 5.95 -20.47 -1.83
CA LYS A 199 7.17 -20.77 -1.04
C LYS A 199 8.17 -19.61 -1.08
N ASP A 200 8.29 -18.95 -2.22
CA ASP A 200 9.28 -17.90 -2.45
C ASP A 200 8.71 -16.49 -2.24
N ALA A 201 7.39 -16.36 -2.15
CA ALA A 201 6.65 -15.10 -2.16
C ALA A 201 7.14 -14.10 -1.10
N LEU A 202 7.33 -14.53 0.15
CA LEU A 202 7.77 -13.64 1.23
C LEU A 202 9.20 -13.13 1.05
N SER A 203 10.05 -13.81 0.25
CA SER A 203 11.38 -13.32 -0.06
C SER A 203 11.38 -12.05 -0.93
N HIS A 204 10.24 -11.68 -1.50
CA HIS A 204 10.04 -10.48 -2.30
C HIS A 204 9.50 -9.29 -1.49
N VAL A 205 9.20 -9.49 -0.21
CA VAL A 205 8.65 -8.46 0.67
C VAL A 205 9.77 -7.60 1.27
N PHE A 206 9.61 -6.29 1.23
CA PHE A 206 10.44 -5.33 1.94
C PHE A 206 10.08 -5.28 3.42
N GLY A 207 8.78 -5.17 3.70
CA GLY A 207 8.26 -5.01 5.04
C GLY A 207 6.75 -4.88 5.06
N TYR A 208 6.25 -4.49 6.23
CA TYR A 208 4.82 -4.39 6.51
C TYR A 208 4.51 -3.08 7.22
N CYS A 209 3.28 -2.60 7.04
CA CYS A 209 2.75 -1.48 7.80
C CYS A 209 1.27 -1.68 8.13
N THR A 210 0.76 -0.89 9.06
CA THR A 210 -0.68 -0.79 9.34
C THR A 210 -1.31 0.11 8.31
N GLY A 211 -2.49 -0.26 7.79
CA GLY A 211 -3.29 0.55 6.89
C GLY A 211 -4.76 0.60 7.31
N ASN A 212 -5.50 1.48 6.65
CA ASN A 212 -6.96 1.48 6.69
C ASN A 212 -7.51 1.73 5.28
N ASP A 213 -8.29 0.79 4.76
CA ASP A 213 -8.97 0.94 3.47
C ASP A 213 -10.30 1.66 3.65
N PHE A 214 -10.22 2.95 4.06
CA PHE A 214 -11.38 3.80 4.29
C PHE A 214 -12.29 3.85 3.07
N THR A 215 -13.59 3.62 3.30
CA THR A 215 -14.54 3.29 2.25
C THR A 215 -15.80 4.15 2.35
N ALA A 216 -16.30 4.64 1.21
CA ALA A 216 -17.67 5.15 1.07
C ALA A 216 -18.56 4.03 0.50
N ARG A 217 -19.37 3.39 1.35
CA ARG A 217 -20.13 2.18 0.99
C ARG A 217 -21.23 2.44 -0.03
N ASP A 218 -21.87 3.59 0.02
CA ASP A 218 -22.87 4.00 -0.97
C ASP A 218 -22.22 4.16 -2.36
N LEU A 219 -21.04 4.78 -2.45
CA LEU A 219 -20.30 4.90 -3.70
C LEU A 219 -19.71 3.56 -4.18
N GLN A 220 -19.26 2.71 -3.25
CA GLN A 220 -18.77 1.37 -3.57
C GLN A 220 -19.81 0.52 -4.32
N ARG A 221 -21.09 0.75 -4.06
CA ARG A 221 -22.19 -0.07 -4.58
C ARG A 221 -22.91 0.52 -5.79
N VAL A 222 -22.49 1.68 -6.32
CA VAL A 222 -23.15 2.28 -7.49
C VAL A 222 -22.90 1.51 -8.79
N SER A 223 -21.86 0.68 -8.82
CA SER A 223 -21.53 -0.18 -9.96
C SER A 223 -20.89 -1.47 -9.48
N SER A 224 -20.60 -2.38 -10.40
CA SER A 224 -19.81 -3.60 -10.10
C SER A 224 -18.35 -3.32 -9.77
N GLN A 225 -17.84 -2.11 -10.06
CA GLN A 225 -16.48 -1.68 -9.75
C GLN A 225 -16.49 -0.82 -8.49
N TRP A 226 -15.69 -1.21 -7.48
CA TRP A 226 -15.68 -0.57 -6.16
C TRP A 226 -14.94 0.76 -6.11
N MET A 227 -14.29 1.13 -7.20
CA MET A 227 -13.33 2.23 -7.28
C MET A 227 -13.85 3.55 -6.70
N LEU A 228 -15.09 3.95 -7.01
CA LEU A 228 -15.65 5.22 -6.53
C LEU A 228 -15.73 5.30 -5.00
N GLY A 229 -16.00 4.18 -4.32
CA GLY A 229 -16.04 4.13 -2.86
C GLY A 229 -14.67 3.90 -2.21
N LYS A 230 -13.67 3.49 -2.98
CA LYS A 230 -12.36 3.06 -2.48
C LYS A 230 -11.21 4.03 -2.79
N ALA A 231 -11.31 4.84 -3.84
CA ALA A 231 -10.22 5.68 -4.31
C ALA A 231 -10.41 7.18 -4.01
N LEU A 232 -11.15 7.52 -2.95
CA LEU A 232 -11.28 8.89 -2.48
C LEU A 232 -9.91 9.42 -2.00
N ASP A 233 -9.66 10.72 -2.20
CA ASP A 233 -8.42 11.35 -1.77
C ASP A 233 -8.20 11.19 -0.25
N GLY A 234 -6.99 10.76 0.13
CA GLY A 234 -6.62 10.52 1.51
C GLY A 234 -7.23 9.28 2.17
N SER A 235 -8.03 8.45 1.45
CA SER A 235 -8.75 7.28 1.98
C SER A 235 -7.91 6.01 2.18
N ALA A 236 -6.60 6.09 2.04
CA ALA A 236 -5.66 5.00 2.31
C ALA A 236 -4.55 5.45 3.28
N PRO A 237 -4.87 5.78 4.53
CA PRO A 237 -3.84 6.07 5.51
C PRO A 237 -3.02 4.81 5.79
N ILE A 238 -1.68 4.95 5.77
CA ILE A 238 -0.70 3.90 6.03
C ILE A 238 0.41 4.39 6.95
N GLY A 239 0.88 3.54 7.85
CA GLY A 239 1.95 3.85 8.80
C GLY A 239 1.56 3.58 10.26
N PRO A 240 2.15 4.29 11.27
CA PRO A 240 3.18 5.32 11.15
C PRO A 240 4.52 4.79 10.63
N TYR A 241 4.71 3.47 10.71
CA TYR A 241 5.98 2.83 10.42
C TYR A 241 5.86 1.83 9.27
N LEU A 242 6.97 1.71 8.53
CA LEU A 242 7.29 0.59 7.66
C LEU A 242 8.33 -0.25 8.38
N VAL A 243 7.94 -1.44 8.83
CA VAL A 243 8.77 -2.39 9.58
C VAL A 243 9.34 -3.40 8.60
N THR A 244 10.68 -3.58 8.58
CA THR A 244 11.32 -4.53 7.67
C THR A 244 10.87 -5.96 7.93
N ALA A 245 10.76 -6.77 6.87
CA ALA A 245 10.14 -8.10 6.91
C ALA A 245 10.80 -9.08 7.90
N ASP A 246 12.09 -8.94 8.14
CA ASP A 246 12.84 -9.75 9.11
C ASP A 246 12.44 -9.53 10.57
N GLN A 247 11.73 -8.44 10.87
CA GLN A 247 11.18 -8.14 12.21
C GLN A 247 9.76 -8.69 12.40
N VAL A 248 9.13 -9.22 11.35
CA VAL A 248 7.77 -9.78 11.37
C VAL A 248 7.84 -11.27 11.02
N PRO A 249 8.06 -12.15 12.01
CA PRO A 249 8.32 -13.58 11.77
C PRO A 249 7.17 -14.29 11.04
N ASP A 250 5.94 -13.93 11.34
CA ASP A 250 4.75 -14.49 10.67
C ASP A 250 3.67 -13.41 10.46
N PRO A 251 3.58 -12.82 9.26
CA PRO A 251 2.58 -11.80 8.96
C PRO A 251 1.13 -12.34 8.98
N ASN A 252 0.95 -13.66 8.99
CA ASN A 252 -0.36 -14.30 9.03
C ASN A 252 -0.84 -14.62 10.46
N ARG A 253 -0.19 -14.08 11.51
CA ARG A 253 -0.54 -14.34 12.91
C ARG A 253 -0.49 -13.10 13.80
N LEU A 254 -0.74 -11.93 13.25
CA LEU A 254 -0.72 -10.65 13.97
C LEU A 254 -2.10 -10.32 14.53
N LYS A 255 -2.14 -9.80 15.76
CA LYS A 255 -3.35 -9.15 16.27
C LYS A 255 -3.63 -7.89 15.44
N ILE A 256 -4.91 -7.66 15.13
CA ILE A 256 -5.37 -6.53 14.32
C ILE A 256 -6.59 -5.92 14.98
N GLU A 257 -6.60 -4.59 15.17
CA GLU A 257 -7.66 -3.88 15.87
C GLU A 257 -7.92 -2.51 15.26
N CYS A 258 -9.20 -2.10 15.20
CA CYS A 258 -9.62 -0.75 14.88
C CYS A 258 -10.50 -0.18 15.98
N ARG A 259 -10.23 1.09 16.35
CA ARG A 259 -11.06 1.86 17.28
C ARG A 259 -11.60 3.10 16.60
N VAL A 260 -12.82 3.46 16.95
CA VAL A 260 -13.46 4.73 16.59
C VAL A 260 -13.80 5.45 17.87
N ASN A 261 -13.29 6.67 18.03
CA ASN A 261 -13.46 7.50 19.23
C ASN A 261 -13.10 6.76 20.55
N GLY A 262 -12.07 5.89 20.47
CA GLY A 262 -11.60 5.07 21.60
C GLY A 262 -12.35 3.74 21.78
N GLU A 263 -13.49 3.52 21.13
CA GLU A 263 -14.26 2.28 21.21
C GLU A 263 -13.74 1.24 20.20
N VAL A 264 -13.51 0.01 20.66
CA VAL A 264 -13.10 -1.12 19.78
C VAL A 264 -14.23 -1.47 18.83
N ARG A 265 -13.96 -1.44 17.55
CA ARG A 265 -14.89 -1.79 16.47
C ARG A 265 -14.49 -3.07 15.73
N GLN A 266 -13.20 -3.23 15.45
CA GLN A 266 -12.66 -4.47 14.88
C GLN A 266 -11.61 -5.02 15.85
N SER A 267 -11.64 -6.33 16.09
CA SER A 267 -10.62 -7.02 16.92
C SER A 267 -10.52 -8.46 16.44
N SER A 268 -9.42 -8.81 15.80
CA SER A 268 -9.23 -10.08 15.13
C SER A 268 -7.75 -10.48 15.07
N ASN A 269 -7.43 -11.43 14.18
CA ASN A 269 -6.06 -11.85 13.89
C ASN A 269 -5.92 -12.11 12.40
N THR A 270 -4.76 -11.80 11.82
CA THR A 270 -4.47 -12.07 10.41
C THR A 270 -4.52 -13.56 10.05
N ALA A 271 -4.54 -14.46 11.04
CA ALA A 271 -4.77 -15.89 10.83
C ALA A 271 -6.19 -16.21 10.32
N ASP A 272 -7.15 -15.28 10.43
CA ASP A 272 -8.50 -15.45 9.87
C ASP A 272 -8.56 -15.15 8.35
N MET A 273 -7.47 -14.64 7.76
CA MET A 273 -7.42 -14.44 6.31
C MET A 273 -7.74 -15.72 5.53
N VAL A 274 -8.54 -15.57 4.48
CA VAL A 274 -8.85 -16.65 3.52
C VAL A 274 -7.59 -16.99 2.73
N PHE A 275 -6.93 -15.95 2.22
CA PHE A 275 -5.68 -16.04 1.47
C PHE A 275 -4.59 -15.31 2.24
N GLY A 276 -3.58 -16.04 2.75
CA GLY A 276 -2.46 -15.47 3.48
C GLY A 276 -1.50 -14.69 2.56
N CYS A 277 -0.57 -13.94 3.17
CA CYS A 277 0.38 -13.11 2.42
C CYS A 277 1.13 -13.84 1.29
N PRO A 278 1.66 -15.07 1.48
CA PRO A 278 2.32 -15.80 0.39
C PRO A 278 1.38 -16.10 -0.78
N SER A 279 0.15 -16.51 -0.48
CA SER A 279 -0.86 -16.86 -1.49
C SER A 279 -1.26 -15.64 -2.30
N LEU A 280 -1.46 -14.47 -1.64
CA LEU A 280 -1.79 -13.21 -2.31
C LEU A 280 -0.68 -12.78 -3.28
N ILE A 281 0.57 -12.75 -2.85
CA ILE A 281 1.71 -12.36 -3.69
C ILE A 281 1.84 -13.32 -4.87
N SER A 282 1.78 -14.63 -4.61
CA SER A 282 1.84 -15.65 -5.67
C SER A 282 0.72 -15.47 -6.67
N TYR A 283 -0.53 -15.34 -6.20
CA TYR A 283 -1.70 -15.17 -7.05
C TYR A 283 -1.58 -13.91 -7.93
N ILE A 284 -1.35 -12.76 -7.33
CA ILE A 284 -1.25 -11.48 -8.03
C ILE A 284 -0.14 -11.51 -9.08
N SER A 285 1.04 -12.05 -8.72
CA SER A 285 2.21 -12.07 -9.59
C SER A 285 2.04 -12.96 -10.84
N ARG A 286 1.05 -13.85 -10.88
CA ARG A 286 0.70 -14.63 -12.09
C ARG A 286 0.16 -13.75 -13.21
N TYR A 287 -0.57 -12.71 -12.87
CA TYR A 287 -1.29 -11.88 -13.83
C TYR A 287 -0.51 -10.63 -14.21
N PHE A 288 0.08 -9.95 -13.23
CA PHE A 288 0.90 -8.77 -13.48
C PHE A 288 2.12 -8.69 -12.55
N THR A 289 3.14 -7.98 -13.00
CA THR A 289 4.37 -7.82 -12.25
C THR A 289 4.15 -6.88 -11.06
N LEU A 290 4.53 -7.34 -9.86
CA LEU A 290 4.71 -6.49 -8.70
C LEU A 290 6.15 -5.96 -8.70
N LYS A 291 6.33 -4.67 -8.43
CA LYS A 291 7.63 -3.99 -8.40
C LYS A 291 7.99 -3.57 -6.97
N PRO A 292 9.27 -3.30 -6.68
CA PRO A 292 9.65 -2.65 -5.42
C PRO A 292 8.84 -1.37 -5.19
N GLY A 293 8.28 -1.22 -4.00
CA GLY A 293 7.40 -0.10 -3.64
C GLY A 293 5.91 -0.32 -3.91
N ASP A 294 5.51 -1.31 -4.71
CA ASP A 294 4.10 -1.67 -4.81
C ASP A 294 3.58 -2.14 -3.45
N ILE A 295 2.33 -1.81 -3.13
CA ILE A 295 1.72 -2.18 -1.86
C ILE A 295 0.46 -3.02 -2.07
N ILE A 296 0.21 -3.92 -1.11
CA ILE A 296 -0.96 -4.80 -1.12
C ILE A 296 -1.69 -4.63 0.21
N PHE A 297 -2.91 -4.09 0.17
CA PHE A 297 -3.86 -4.14 1.25
C PHE A 297 -4.49 -5.52 1.29
N THR A 298 -4.35 -6.24 2.41
CA THR A 298 -4.63 -7.68 2.47
C THR A 298 -6.08 -8.03 2.81
N GLY A 299 -6.95 -7.04 2.98
CA GLY A 299 -8.33 -7.22 3.41
C GLY A 299 -8.51 -6.94 4.90
N THR A 300 -9.74 -6.64 5.27
CA THR A 300 -10.15 -6.25 6.62
C THR A 300 -10.89 -7.38 7.35
N PRO A 301 -10.76 -7.50 8.68
CA PRO A 301 -11.56 -8.42 9.49
C PRO A 301 -12.99 -7.92 9.70
N GLU A 302 -13.77 -8.71 10.42
CA GLU A 302 -15.12 -8.41 10.89
C GLU A 302 -15.18 -7.14 11.74
N GLY A 303 -16.39 -6.58 11.90
CA GLY A 303 -16.70 -5.42 12.72
C GLY A 303 -16.81 -4.10 11.96
N VAL A 304 -16.84 -4.14 10.63
CA VAL A 304 -17.12 -2.95 9.80
C VAL A 304 -18.58 -2.48 10.00
N ILE A 305 -18.85 -1.18 9.81
CA ILE A 305 -20.20 -0.63 9.99
C ILE A 305 -21.20 -1.31 9.04
N SER A 306 -20.78 -1.56 7.80
CA SER A 306 -21.64 -2.21 6.81
C SER A 306 -22.01 -3.66 7.13
N GLY A 307 -21.30 -4.31 8.06
CA GLY A 307 -21.59 -5.64 8.57
C GLY A 307 -22.64 -5.66 9.69
N TYR A 308 -22.93 -4.53 10.33
CA TYR A 308 -23.93 -4.46 11.37
C TYR A 308 -25.37 -4.52 10.81
N PRO A 309 -26.36 -4.97 11.61
CA PRO A 309 -27.77 -4.78 11.29
C PRO A 309 -28.07 -3.33 10.93
N LYS A 310 -28.96 -3.10 9.96
CA LYS A 310 -29.23 -1.76 9.40
C LYS A 310 -29.61 -0.72 10.45
N ASP A 311 -30.33 -1.11 11.49
CA ASP A 311 -30.75 -0.28 12.62
C ASP A 311 -29.61 0.09 13.58
N ARG A 312 -28.43 -0.56 13.45
CA ARG A 312 -27.21 -0.31 14.23
C ARG A 312 -26.08 0.32 13.41
N GLN A 313 -26.29 0.58 12.13
CA GLN A 313 -25.29 1.19 11.27
C GLN A 313 -25.19 2.70 11.56
N VAL A 314 -24.20 3.11 12.32
CA VAL A 314 -23.86 4.52 12.57
C VAL A 314 -22.61 4.85 11.77
N TRP A 315 -22.82 5.52 10.64
CA TRP A 315 -21.75 5.87 9.70
C TRP A 315 -20.79 6.91 10.26
N LEU A 316 -19.55 6.86 9.85
CA LEU A 316 -18.53 7.82 10.22
C LEU A 316 -18.86 9.22 9.68
N LYS A 317 -18.44 10.25 10.42
CA LYS A 317 -18.68 11.66 10.12
C LYS A 317 -17.49 12.55 10.52
N ALA A 318 -17.51 13.77 10.08
CA ALA A 318 -16.53 14.78 10.51
C ALA A 318 -16.44 14.86 12.06
N GLY A 319 -15.22 14.95 12.57
CA GLY A 319 -14.90 14.94 14.00
C GLY A 319 -14.54 13.55 14.55
N ASP A 320 -14.85 12.45 13.85
CA ASP A 320 -14.49 11.11 14.31
C ASP A 320 -12.97 10.90 14.22
N GLN A 321 -12.44 10.17 15.22
CA GLN A 321 -11.03 9.78 15.33
C GLN A 321 -10.90 8.28 15.25
N LEU A 322 -10.00 7.83 14.40
CA LEU A 322 -9.75 6.41 14.15
C LEU A 322 -8.34 6.02 14.58
N THR A 323 -8.24 4.83 15.14
CA THR A 323 -6.98 4.21 15.53
C THR A 323 -6.96 2.77 14.98
N SER A 324 -5.99 2.47 14.14
CA SER A 324 -5.75 1.14 13.56
C SER A 324 -4.44 0.60 14.11
N THR A 325 -4.43 -0.64 14.60
CA THR A 325 -3.26 -1.24 15.23
C THR A 325 -3.02 -2.64 14.69
N LEU A 326 -1.79 -2.94 14.32
CA LEU A 326 -1.29 -4.29 14.12
C LEU A 326 -0.11 -4.56 15.04
N GLU A 327 -0.06 -5.78 15.56
CA GLU A 327 0.98 -6.24 16.48
C GLU A 327 2.38 -6.03 15.86
N GLY A 328 3.24 -5.27 16.54
CA GLY A 328 4.60 -4.98 16.10
C GLY A 328 4.75 -3.89 15.03
N LEU A 329 3.65 -3.37 14.45
CA LEU A 329 3.70 -2.39 13.36
C LEU A 329 3.39 -0.96 13.78
N GLY A 330 3.05 -0.75 15.04
CA GLY A 330 2.68 0.55 15.58
C GLY A 330 1.20 0.89 15.43
N GLU A 331 0.84 2.09 15.85
CA GLU A 331 -0.53 2.58 15.91
C GLU A 331 -0.75 3.70 14.90
N LEU A 332 -1.55 3.45 13.89
CA LEU A 332 -1.96 4.42 12.88
C LEU A 332 -3.20 5.16 13.37
N ARG A 333 -3.09 6.48 13.54
CA ARG A 333 -4.20 7.37 13.88
C ARG A 333 -4.52 8.29 12.71
N PHE A 334 -5.79 8.61 12.54
CA PHE A 334 -6.25 9.65 11.62
C PHE A 334 -7.61 10.17 12.04
N SER A 335 -8.02 11.30 11.50
CA SER A 335 -9.28 11.96 11.84
C SER A 335 -10.08 12.34 10.60
N LEU A 336 -11.36 12.58 10.79
CA LEU A 336 -12.28 13.00 9.73
C LEU A 336 -12.63 14.49 9.92
N SER A 337 -12.75 15.24 8.81
CA SER A 337 -13.15 16.65 8.82
C SER A 337 -14.15 16.98 7.74
#